data_0298ee32fbab45ac056c97990c3dd920
#
_entry.id   0298ee32fbab45ac056c97990c3dd920
#
_cell.length_a   1.000
_cell.length_b   1.000
_cell.length_c   1.000
_cell.angle_alpha   90.00
_cell.angle_beta   90.00
_cell.angle_gamma   90.00
#
_symmetry.space_group_name_H-M   'P 1'
#
loop_
_entity.id
_entity.type
_entity.pdbx_description
1 polymer ?
#
loop_
_entity_poly.entity_id
_entity_poly.type
_entity_poly.pdbx_seq_one_letter_code
_entity_poly.pdbx_strand_id
1 'polypeptide(L)' 'MNVYTEHGFASRAEYLLTLSDEYDLPLAVVELVASQLGDTEDFDGLLVELSSIRELRSYSI' A
#
# COMPACT_ATOMS: atom_id res chain seq x y z
N MET A 1 -1.36 20.56 6.04
CA MET A 1 -1.01 19.81 4.82
C MET A 1 -0.44 18.46 5.24
N ASN A 2 -0.90 17.39 4.66
CA ASN A 2 -0.41 16.06 5.03
C ASN A 2 0.40 15.45 3.89
N VAL A 3 1.10 14.36 4.21
CA VAL A 3 2.01 13.71 3.26
C VAL A 3 1.26 13.19 2.01
N TYR A 4 0.01 12.81 2.17
CA TYR A 4 -0.77 12.27 1.04
C TYR A 4 -1.06 13.33 0.00
N THR A 5 -1.46 14.51 0.43
CA THR A 5 -1.71 15.62 -0.51
C THR A 5 -0.42 16.08 -1.19
N GLU A 6 0.70 16.01 -0.49
CA GLU A 6 2.00 16.34 -1.08
C GLU A 6 2.37 15.37 -2.20
N HIS A 7 1.90 14.15 -2.15
CA HIS A 7 2.14 13.13 -3.18
C HIS A 7 0.99 13.03 -4.19
N GLY A 8 0.04 13.96 -4.14
CA GLY A 8 -1.03 14.00 -5.13
C GLY A 8 -2.26 13.17 -4.80
N PHE A 9 -2.42 12.75 -3.55
CA PHE A 9 -3.57 11.96 -3.13
C PHE A 9 -4.49 12.79 -2.25
N ALA A 10 -5.79 12.59 -2.40
CA ALA A 10 -6.75 13.32 -1.60
C ALA A 10 -6.74 12.89 -0.12
N SER A 11 -6.38 11.62 0.15
CA SER A 11 -6.41 11.06 1.49
C SER A 11 -5.61 9.77 1.53
N ARG A 12 -5.40 9.24 2.74
CA ARG A 12 -4.76 7.94 2.90
C ARG A 12 -5.57 6.83 2.21
N ALA A 13 -6.91 6.92 2.31
CA ALA A 13 -7.77 5.94 1.67
C ALA A 13 -7.54 5.88 0.16
N GLU A 14 -7.41 7.03 -0.48
CA GLU A 14 -7.12 7.10 -1.91
C GLU A 14 -5.74 6.56 -2.24
N TYR A 15 -4.77 6.86 -1.39
CA TYR A 15 -3.41 6.34 -1.55
C TYR A 15 -3.40 4.81 -1.49
N LEU A 16 -4.07 4.23 -0.50
CA LEU A 16 -4.12 2.77 -0.35
C LEU A 16 -4.85 2.11 -1.52
N LEU A 17 -5.91 2.75 -2.01
CA LEU A 17 -6.63 2.26 -3.19
C LEU A 17 -5.72 2.26 -4.42
N THR A 18 -4.93 3.30 -4.60
CA THR A 18 -3.98 3.39 -5.69
C THR A 18 -2.93 2.29 -5.60
N LEU A 19 -2.44 2.02 -4.39
CA LEU A 19 -1.47 0.93 -4.18
C LEU A 19 -2.07 -0.43 -4.50
N SER A 20 -3.33 -0.64 -4.14
CA SER A 20 -4.04 -1.87 -4.48
C SER A 20 -4.01 -2.10 -5.99
N ASP A 21 -4.26 -1.06 -6.75
CA ASP A 21 -4.26 -1.12 -8.21
C ASP A 21 -2.85 -1.35 -8.76
N GLU A 22 -1.88 -0.58 -8.28
CA GLU A 22 -0.50 -0.65 -8.76
C GLU A 22 0.18 -1.98 -8.47
N TYR A 23 -0.08 -2.54 -7.30
CA TYR A 23 0.52 -3.81 -6.89
C TYR A 23 -0.34 -5.01 -7.24
N ASP A 24 -1.51 -4.78 -7.85
CA ASP A 24 -2.44 -5.84 -8.22
C ASP A 24 -2.77 -6.75 -7.03
N LEU A 25 -3.07 -6.12 -5.91
CA LEU A 25 -3.43 -6.80 -4.67
C LEU A 25 -4.83 -6.35 -4.24
N PRO A 26 -5.60 -7.23 -3.60
CA PRO A 26 -6.89 -6.82 -3.06
C PRO A 26 -6.72 -5.67 -2.07
N LEU A 27 -7.62 -4.71 -2.11
CA LEU A 27 -7.57 -3.56 -1.20
C LEU A 27 -7.54 -4.01 0.26
N ALA A 28 -8.28 -5.05 0.62
CA ALA A 28 -8.29 -5.58 1.98
C ALA A 28 -6.90 -5.99 2.45
N VAL A 29 -6.09 -6.56 1.56
CA VAL A 29 -4.72 -6.95 1.88
C VAL A 29 -3.87 -5.71 2.14
N VAL A 30 -3.98 -4.71 1.26
CA VAL A 30 -3.23 -3.46 1.41
C VAL A 30 -3.61 -2.78 2.71
N GLU A 31 -4.90 -2.71 3.02
CA GLU A 31 -5.39 -2.09 4.24
C GLU A 31 -4.90 -2.82 5.49
N LEU A 32 -4.90 -4.15 5.45
CA LEU A 32 -4.43 -4.95 6.58
C LEU A 32 -2.95 -4.70 6.87
N VAL A 33 -2.12 -4.75 5.84
CA VAL A 33 -0.69 -4.51 5.98
C VAL A 33 -0.43 -3.09 6.46
N ALA A 34 -1.10 -2.11 5.86
CA ALA A 34 -0.95 -0.71 6.24
C ALA A 34 -1.35 -0.49 7.69
N SER A 35 -2.39 -1.17 8.15
CA SER A 35 -2.87 -1.08 9.53
C SER A 35 -1.84 -1.66 10.51
N GLN A 36 -1.20 -2.75 10.15
CA GLN A 36 -0.20 -3.40 11.00
C GLN A 36 1.08 -2.59 11.11
N LEU A 37 1.49 -1.94 10.03
CA LEU A 37 2.72 -1.15 10.03
C LEU A 37 2.52 0.26 10.57
N GLY A 38 1.32 0.80 10.42
CA GLY A 38 1.02 2.17 10.81
C GLY A 38 1.32 3.17 9.70
N ASP A 39 0.74 4.37 9.84
CA ASP A 39 0.81 5.38 8.78
C ASP A 39 2.22 5.96 8.56
N THR A 40 3.09 5.86 9.56
CA THR A 40 4.46 6.33 9.43
C THR A 40 5.27 5.50 8.43
N GLU A 41 4.80 4.29 8.11
CA GLU A 41 5.47 3.40 7.17
C GLU A 41 4.83 3.39 5.78
N ASP A 42 3.82 4.23 5.55
CA ASP A 42 3.06 4.20 4.29
C ASP A 42 3.92 4.46 3.04
N PHE A 43 4.97 5.25 3.16
CA PHE A 43 5.84 5.57 2.03
C PHE A 43 7.19 4.89 2.12
N ASP A 44 7.32 3.91 3.00
CA ASP A 44 8.58 3.18 3.21
C ASP A 44 8.29 1.70 3.42
N GLY A 45 8.10 1.27 4.65
CA GLY A 45 7.91 -0.15 4.97
C GLY A 45 6.72 -0.78 4.25
N LEU A 46 5.63 -0.04 4.08
CA LEU A 46 4.45 -0.54 3.38
C LEU A 46 4.78 -0.94 1.94
N LEU A 47 5.53 -0.11 1.24
CA LEU A 47 5.89 -0.39 -0.15
C LEU A 47 6.77 -1.61 -0.27
N VAL A 48 7.70 -1.78 0.66
CA VAL A 48 8.57 -2.96 0.71
C VAL A 48 7.72 -4.22 0.93
N GLU A 49 6.79 -4.16 1.88
CA GLU A 49 5.94 -5.30 2.21
C GLU A 49 5.03 -5.69 1.05
N LEU A 50 4.41 -4.70 0.41
CA LEU A 50 3.54 -4.95 -0.74
C LEU A 50 4.32 -5.54 -1.91
N SER A 51 5.54 -5.10 -2.13
CA SER A 51 6.41 -5.65 -3.18
C SER A 51 6.71 -7.12 -2.90
N SER A 52 6.99 -7.47 -1.65
CA SER A 52 7.23 -8.85 -1.26
C SER A 52 6.01 -9.74 -1.48
N ILE A 53 4.84 -9.25 -1.09
CA ILE A 53 3.59 -10.00 -1.27
C ILE A 53 3.31 -10.22 -2.75
N ARG A 54 3.47 -9.19 -3.55
CA ARG A 54 3.27 -9.27 -4.99
C ARG A 54 4.19 -10.31 -5.62
N GLU A 55 5.44 -10.32 -5.19
CA GLU A 55 6.43 -11.27 -5.69
C GLU A 55 6.07 -12.70 -5.31
N LEU A 56 5.62 -12.92 -4.07
CA LEU A 56 5.19 -14.24 -3.61
C LEU A 56 3.99 -14.73 -4.41
N ARG A 57 3.06 -13.86 -4.74
CA ARG A 57 1.90 -14.23 -5.55
C ARG A 57 2.29 -14.64 -6.96
N SER A 58 3.36 -14.09 -7.48
CA SER A 58 3.87 -14.45 -8.80
C SER A 58 4.37 -15.90 -8.84
N TYR A 59 4.80 -16.43 -7.70
CA TYR A 59 5.31 -17.78 -7.62
C TYR A 59 4.27 -18.82 -7.27
N SER A 60 3.07 -18.40 -6.92
CA SER A 60 2.03 -19.32 -6.43
C SER A 60 1.04 -19.75 -7.53
N ILE A 61 1.53 -20.03 -8.67
CA ILE A 61 0.70 -20.48 -9.80
C ILE A 61 0.47 -21.97 -9.72
#